data_34afb72b4b5909afecf46ec09c822ccb
#
_entry.id   34afb72b4b5909afecf46ec09c822ccb
#
_cell.length_a   1.000
_cell.length_b   1.000
_cell.length_c   1.000
_cell.angle_alpha   90.00
_cell.angle_beta   90.00
_cell.angle_gamma   90.00
#
_symmetry.space_group_name_H-M   'P 1'
#
loop_
_entity.id
_entity.type
_entity.pdbx_description
1 polymer ?
#
loop_
_entity_poly.entity_id
_entity_poly.type
_entity_poly.pdbx_seq_one_letter_code
_entity_poly.pdbx_strand_id
1 'polypeptide(L)'
;MGALAVAFIFQVYFYARYMAAPMRKLRHDKKKQESTEAQDRTPVAGVSVVVCARNEGYNLEAYLQALLTQDYPLYEVIVVNDASEDNTAAVIDAYMVRDARVRTTFVPRGAWVGSSKKLAITLAAKAAKYDYLLLTDADCRPESTHWISSMMSGFSRPETQVVLGFGAYFRDGGGVNHITCYDTLFNGLHYMGAALCGHPYMGVGRNLAYKKDFFFASGGFSQLMTERAGDDDLFVNRVATGKNTEVVVSPESLTWSVSKHSWHDWLQQKRRHLSVSPKYRAGSKVRLGIEPLTRGIFYALLIAIGVCGSPIAWITAAVLFGVRLLMQILILDLSAWRMGLSMYGLSVLWYDICLPLVSLYMLISQPFRRKIKW
;
A
#
# COMPACT_ATOMS: atom_id res chain seq x y z
N MET A 1 -7.03 -23.40 -28.34
CA MET A 1 -5.67 -23.56 -27.76
C MET A 1 -4.82 -22.31 -27.90
N GLY A 2 -4.69 -21.67 -29.07
CA GLY A 2 -3.84 -20.47 -29.25
C GLY A 2 -4.21 -19.33 -28.29
N ALA A 3 -5.49 -18.99 -28.13
CA ALA A 3 -5.93 -17.94 -27.21
C ALA A 3 -5.57 -18.26 -25.73
N LEU A 4 -5.68 -19.54 -25.31
CA LEU A 4 -5.27 -19.96 -23.96
C LEU A 4 -3.77 -19.77 -23.76
N ALA A 5 -2.94 -20.12 -24.75
CA ALA A 5 -1.51 -19.92 -24.69
C ALA A 5 -1.12 -18.43 -24.60
N VAL A 6 -1.80 -17.56 -25.35
CA VAL A 6 -1.60 -16.10 -25.29
C VAL A 6 -1.95 -15.57 -23.89
N ALA A 7 -3.12 -15.93 -23.35
CA ALA A 7 -3.53 -15.53 -22.00
C ALA A 7 -2.55 -16.04 -20.94
N PHE A 8 -2.09 -17.29 -21.07
CA PHE A 8 -1.07 -17.88 -20.19
C PHE A 8 0.24 -17.11 -20.24
N ILE A 9 0.79 -16.85 -21.43
CA ILE A 9 2.06 -16.11 -21.60
C ILE A 9 1.95 -14.72 -20.96
N PHE A 10 0.83 -14.05 -21.13
CA PHE A 10 0.60 -12.75 -20.50
C PHE A 10 0.59 -12.84 -18.97
N GLN A 11 -0.08 -13.85 -18.41
CA GLN A 11 -0.08 -14.07 -16.96
C GLN A 11 1.33 -14.38 -16.44
N VAL A 12 2.10 -15.23 -17.12
CA VAL A 12 3.50 -15.51 -16.77
C VAL A 12 4.34 -14.23 -16.82
N TYR A 13 4.20 -13.44 -17.88
CA TYR A 13 4.89 -12.15 -18.00
C TYR A 13 4.52 -11.20 -16.84
N PHE A 14 3.22 -11.08 -16.51
CA PHE A 14 2.76 -10.23 -15.43
C PHE A 14 3.36 -10.62 -14.08
N TYR A 15 3.29 -11.89 -13.72
CA TYR A 15 3.86 -12.37 -12.46
C TYR A 15 5.39 -12.23 -12.42
N ALA A 16 6.08 -12.64 -13.48
CA ALA A 16 7.53 -12.53 -13.55
C ALA A 16 8.01 -11.08 -13.57
N ARG A 17 7.33 -10.18 -14.29
CA ARG A 17 7.77 -8.79 -14.46
C ARG A 17 7.41 -7.91 -13.27
N TYR A 18 6.15 -7.96 -12.83
CA TYR A 18 5.62 -7.05 -11.81
C TYR A 18 5.61 -7.68 -10.42
N MET A 19 5.00 -8.84 -10.25
CA MET A 19 4.80 -9.42 -8.91
C MET A 19 6.12 -9.89 -8.27
N ALA A 20 7.08 -10.37 -9.06
CA ALA A 20 8.40 -10.77 -8.56
C ALA A 20 9.39 -9.60 -8.43
N ALA A 21 9.06 -8.38 -8.88
CA ALA A 21 9.99 -7.25 -8.85
C ALA A 21 10.39 -6.82 -7.43
N PRO A 22 9.47 -6.72 -6.44
CA PRO A 22 9.83 -6.39 -5.06
C PRO A 22 10.83 -7.38 -4.46
N MET A 23 10.63 -8.68 -4.70
CA MET A 23 11.54 -9.72 -4.24
C MET A 23 12.94 -9.60 -4.88
N ARG A 24 13.02 -9.25 -6.18
CA ARG A 24 14.31 -9.01 -6.85
C ARG A 24 15.03 -7.80 -6.26
N LYS A 25 14.29 -6.71 -6.00
CA LYS A 25 14.85 -5.53 -5.34
C LYS A 25 15.40 -5.89 -3.95
N LEU A 26 14.63 -6.58 -3.12
CA LEU A 26 15.07 -7.00 -1.78
C LEU A 26 16.38 -7.81 -1.83
N ARG A 27 16.52 -8.73 -2.80
CA ARG A 27 17.77 -9.48 -2.99
C ARG A 27 18.94 -8.58 -3.41
N HIS A 28 18.69 -7.63 -4.28
CA HIS A 28 19.70 -6.69 -4.76
C HIS A 28 20.19 -5.78 -3.62
N ASP A 29 19.24 -5.22 -2.86
CA ASP A 29 19.55 -4.31 -1.75
C ASP A 29 20.35 -5.03 -0.65
N LYS A 30 19.97 -6.27 -0.31
CA LYS A 30 20.71 -7.10 0.64
C LYS A 30 22.15 -7.37 0.19
N LYS A 31 22.37 -7.74 -1.08
CA LYS A 31 23.72 -7.94 -1.64
C LYS A 31 24.54 -6.65 -1.61
N LYS A 32 23.91 -5.51 -1.89
CA LYS A 32 24.56 -4.20 -1.83
C LYS A 32 24.99 -3.86 -0.41
N GLN A 33 24.16 -4.11 0.59
CA GLN A 33 24.53 -3.92 2.01
C GLN A 33 25.70 -4.81 2.42
N GLU A 34 25.70 -6.07 2.02
CA GLU A 34 26.80 -7.03 2.31
C GLU A 34 28.12 -6.66 1.61
N SER A 35 28.07 -5.96 0.48
CA SER A 35 29.26 -5.56 -0.30
C SER A 35 29.80 -4.16 0.04
N THR A 36 29.01 -3.33 0.71
CA THR A 36 29.40 -1.98 1.10
C THR A 36 29.74 -1.96 2.58
N GLU A 37 31.01 -2.28 2.92
CA GLU A 37 31.55 -1.96 4.23
C GLU A 37 31.52 -0.45 4.40
N ALA A 38 30.63 0.01 5.30
CA ALA A 38 30.69 1.25 6.08
C ALA A 38 31.37 2.48 5.43
N GLN A 39 30.87 2.97 4.29
CA GLN A 39 31.25 4.31 3.81
C GLN A 39 30.16 4.89 2.92
N ASP A 40 29.14 5.47 3.53
CA ASP A 40 28.54 6.74 3.06
C ASP A 40 27.63 7.27 4.18
N ARG A 41 28.15 8.10 5.05
CA ARG A 41 27.34 8.94 5.92
C ARG A 41 26.80 10.08 5.03
N THR A 42 25.76 9.77 4.22
CA THR A 42 24.91 10.82 3.69
C THR A 42 24.45 11.70 4.86
N PRO A 43 24.48 13.03 4.74
CA PRO A 43 23.99 13.92 5.79
C PRO A 43 22.61 13.45 6.24
N VAL A 44 22.44 13.27 7.53
CA VAL A 44 21.17 12.81 8.08
C VAL A 44 20.12 13.87 7.85
N ALA A 45 19.21 13.62 6.93
CA ALA A 45 18.11 14.51 6.62
C ALA A 45 17.03 14.44 7.70
N GLY A 46 16.53 15.58 8.16
CA GLY A 46 15.43 15.60 9.15
C GLY A 46 14.11 15.10 8.58
N VAL A 47 13.33 14.37 9.38
CA VAL A 47 12.08 13.73 9.01
C VAL A 47 10.94 14.16 9.92
N SER A 48 9.82 14.61 9.33
CA SER A 48 8.57 14.82 10.05
C SER A 48 7.65 13.61 9.81
N VAL A 49 7.48 12.77 10.83
CA VAL A 49 6.50 11.67 10.81
C VAL A 49 5.12 12.26 11.02
N VAL A 50 4.20 12.01 10.09
CA VAL A 50 2.84 12.56 10.11
C VAL A 50 1.84 11.46 10.45
N VAL A 51 1.07 11.68 11.51
CA VAL A 51 0.02 10.78 12.00
C VAL A 51 -1.29 11.54 12.04
N CYS A 52 -2.30 11.09 11.28
CA CYS A 52 -3.66 11.65 11.37
C CYS A 52 -4.51 10.79 12.30
N ALA A 53 -5.15 11.42 13.29
CA ALA A 53 -5.93 10.75 14.31
C ALA A 53 -7.36 11.33 14.40
N ARG A 54 -8.36 10.46 14.29
CA ARG A 54 -9.76 10.80 14.56
C ARG A 54 -10.42 9.71 15.38
N ASN A 55 -10.65 9.98 16.66
CA ASN A 55 -11.12 8.99 17.63
C ASN A 55 -10.17 7.78 17.73
N GLU A 56 -8.89 8.07 17.88
CA GLU A 56 -7.78 7.10 17.87
C GLU A 56 -7.01 7.07 19.21
N GLY A 57 -7.65 7.52 20.30
CA GLY A 57 -6.99 7.58 21.61
C GLY A 57 -6.38 6.23 22.02
N TYR A 58 -7.15 5.15 21.89
CA TYR A 58 -6.69 3.79 22.18
C TYR A 58 -5.47 3.38 21.33
N ASN A 59 -5.51 3.63 20.02
CA ASN A 59 -4.44 3.28 19.11
C ASN A 59 -3.16 4.12 19.34
N LEU A 60 -3.31 5.41 19.64
CA LEU A 60 -2.18 6.27 20.00
C LEU A 60 -1.52 5.82 21.31
N GLU A 61 -2.28 5.43 22.33
CA GLU A 61 -1.72 4.84 23.56
C GLU A 61 -0.91 3.57 23.25
N ALA A 62 -1.40 2.72 22.34
CA ALA A 62 -0.76 1.46 22.00
C ALA A 62 0.49 1.61 21.11
N TYR A 63 0.50 2.57 20.17
CA TYR A 63 1.47 2.56 19.08
C TYR A 63 2.36 3.81 18.99
N LEU A 64 1.98 4.95 19.57
CA LEU A 64 2.76 6.19 19.45
C LEU A 64 4.17 6.03 20.05
N GLN A 65 4.30 5.23 21.10
CA GLN A 65 5.62 4.92 21.69
C GLN A 65 6.57 4.27 20.68
N ALA A 66 6.07 3.41 19.78
CA ALA A 66 6.90 2.76 18.77
C ALA A 66 7.46 3.74 17.73
N LEU A 67 6.76 4.86 17.49
CA LEU A 67 7.26 5.96 16.65
C LEU A 67 8.33 6.81 17.37
N LEU A 68 8.35 6.82 18.70
CA LEU A 68 9.30 7.58 19.51
C LEU A 68 10.58 6.79 19.86
N THR A 69 10.59 5.48 19.61
CA THR A 69 11.74 4.60 19.84
C THR A 69 12.57 4.33 18.58
N GLN A 70 12.37 5.14 17.54
CA GLN A 70 13.11 4.97 16.29
C GLN A 70 14.59 5.35 16.44
N ASP A 71 15.48 4.52 15.91
CA ASP A 71 16.91 4.78 15.80
C ASP A 71 17.19 5.68 14.60
N TYR A 72 16.83 6.96 14.78
CA TYR A 72 17.06 8.01 13.78
C TYR A 72 17.33 9.34 14.48
N PRO A 73 18.44 10.05 14.17
CA PRO A 73 18.90 11.14 15.01
C PRO A 73 18.10 12.44 14.87
N LEU A 74 17.41 12.64 13.77
CA LEU A 74 16.77 13.94 13.47
C LEU A 74 15.35 13.76 12.95
N TYR A 75 14.37 13.64 13.86
CA TYR A 75 12.96 13.54 13.48
C TYR A 75 12.03 14.17 14.53
N GLU A 76 10.82 14.41 14.10
CA GLU A 76 9.66 14.77 14.94
C GLU A 76 8.45 13.90 14.58
N VAL A 77 7.48 13.83 15.46
CA VAL A 77 6.19 13.16 15.22
C VAL A 77 5.08 14.20 15.35
N ILE A 78 4.38 14.48 14.25
CA ILE A 78 3.26 15.42 14.22
C ILE A 78 1.96 14.63 14.21
N VAL A 79 1.24 14.67 15.32
CA VAL A 79 -0.09 14.06 15.43
C VAL A 79 -1.15 15.11 15.13
N VAL A 80 -1.95 14.88 14.10
CA VAL A 80 -3.04 15.77 13.72
C VAL A 80 -4.34 15.26 14.32
N ASN A 81 -4.92 16.01 15.25
CA ASN A 81 -6.23 15.70 15.80
C ASN A 81 -7.34 16.19 14.84
N ASP A 82 -7.98 15.24 14.15
CA ASP A 82 -9.08 15.53 13.23
C ASP A 82 -10.43 15.59 13.96
N ALA A 83 -10.60 16.62 14.79
CA ALA A 83 -11.83 16.91 15.55
C ALA A 83 -12.36 15.69 16.34
N SER A 84 -11.48 14.96 17.04
CA SER A 84 -11.84 13.79 17.85
C SER A 84 -12.78 14.17 19.01
N GLU A 85 -13.61 13.20 19.41
CA GLU A 85 -14.59 13.33 20.49
C GLU A 85 -14.29 12.41 21.69
N ASP A 86 -13.30 11.52 21.53
CA ASP A 86 -12.80 10.61 22.57
C ASP A 86 -11.59 11.23 23.33
N ASN A 87 -10.82 10.39 24.03
CA ASN A 87 -9.62 10.78 24.76
C ASN A 87 -8.39 11.08 23.89
N THR A 88 -8.50 11.10 22.54
CA THR A 88 -7.37 11.34 21.62
C THR A 88 -6.55 12.58 22.00
N ALA A 89 -7.23 13.72 22.30
CA ALA A 89 -6.54 14.95 22.65
C ALA A 89 -5.71 14.79 23.93
N ALA A 90 -6.30 14.21 24.98
CA ALA A 90 -5.61 13.99 26.26
C ALA A 90 -4.38 13.07 26.11
N VAL A 91 -4.47 12.05 25.26
CA VAL A 91 -3.33 11.17 24.95
C VAL A 91 -2.21 11.94 24.27
N ILE A 92 -2.52 12.76 23.27
CA ILE A 92 -1.54 13.59 22.56
C ILE A 92 -0.85 14.54 23.55
N ASP A 93 -1.60 15.24 24.40
CA ASP A 93 -1.06 16.17 25.38
C ASP A 93 -0.11 15.47 26.38
N ALA A 94 -0.48 14.27 26.83
CA ALA A 94 0.36 13.46 27.71
C ALA A 94 1.71 13.08 27.06
N TYR A 95 1.70 12.76 25.76
CA TYR A 95 2.94 12.45 25.03
C TYR A 95 3.77 13.72 24.76
N MET A 96 3.17 14.87 24.47
CA MET A 96 3.88 16.14 24.29
C MET A 96 4.65 16.57 25.55
N VAL A 97 4.10 16.28 26.73
CA VAL A 97 4.80 16.55 28.01
C VAL A 97 6.00 15.60 28.20
N ARG A 98 5.91 14.36 27.72
CA ARG A 98 6.94 13.33 27.94
C ARG A 98 8.07 13.39 26.92
N ASP A 99 7.79 13.81 25.67
CA ASP A 99 8.75 13.79 24.58
C ASP A 99 8.61 15.03 23.70
N ALA A 100 9.63 15.88 23.70
CA ALA A 100 9.68 17.13 22.95
C ALA A 100 9.63 16.96 21.41
N ARG A 101 9.82 15.73 20.91
CA ARG A 101 9.68 15.40 19.49
C ARG A 101 8.21 15.29 19.05
N VAL A 102 7.28 15.10 20.01
CA VAL A 102 5.84 15.05 19.73
C VAL A 102 5.31 16.46 19.59
N ARG A 103 4.65 16.70 18.47
CA ARG A 103 3.96 17.97 18.19
C ARG A 103 2.54 17.70 17.72
N THR A 104 1.66 18.64 17.92
CA THR A 104 0.28 18.52 17.48
C THR A 104 -0.17 19.66 16.59
N THR A 105 -1.09 19.38 15.71
CA THR A 105 -1.96 20.35 15.05
C THR A 105 -3.36 19.77 14.96
N PHE A 106 -4.36 20.54 14.58
CA PHE A 106 -5.73 20.08 14.58
C PHE A 106 -6.51 20.56 13.36
N VAL A 107 -7.51 19.78 12.97
CA VAL A 107 -8.53 20.21 12.02
C VAL A 107 -9.65 20.89 12.83
N PRO A 108 -10.01 22.15 12.53
CA PRO A 108 -11.09 22.84 13.24
C PRO A 108 -12.42 22.07 13.12
N ARG A 109 -13.18 22.00 14.22
CA ARG A 109 -14.55 21.47 14.20
C ARG A 109 -15.40 22.29 13.24
N GLY A 110 -16.16 21.61 12.37
CA GLY A 110 -16.99 22.28 11.37
C GLY A 110 -16.25 22.81 10.14
N ALA A 111 -14.95 22.54 10.00
CA ALA A 111 -14.25 22.79 8.74
C ALA A 111 -14.96 22.06 7.61
N TRP A 112 -15.57 22.84 6.70
CA TRP A 112 -16.29 22.27 5.56
C TRP A 112 -15.30 21.91 4.45
N VAL A 113 -14.85 20.66 4.46
CA VAL A 113 -13.92 20.10 3.47
C VAL A 113 -14.42 18.74 3.00
N GLY A 114 -14.20 18.42 1.75
CA GLY A 114 -14.60 17.13 1.18
C GLY A 114 -13.87 15.93 1.82
N SER A 115 -12.64 16.14 2.33
CA SER A 115 -11.84 15.13 3.03
C SER A 115 -11.06 15.76 4.17
N SER A 116 -11.42 15.45 5.41
CA SER A 116 -10.72 15.92 6.62
C SER A 116 -9.29 15.38 6.68
N LYS A 117 -9.05 14.12 6.29
CA LYS A 117 -7.71 13.53 6.27
C LYS A 117 -6.74 14.27 5.33
N LYS A 118 -7.18 14.71 4.14
CA LYS A 118 -6.34 15.52 3.24
C LYS A 118 -6.02 16.88 3.83
N LEU A 119 -6.98 17.50 4.52
CA LEU A 119 -6.74 18.73 5.26
C LEU A 119 -5.75 18.49 6.40
N ALA A 120 -5.93 17.43 7.17
CA ALA A 120 -5.04 17.04 8.27
C ALA A 120 -3.59 16.88 7.79
N ILE A 121 -3.35 16.11 6.71
CA ILE A 121 -2.03 15.94 6.12
C ILE A 121 -1.46 17.29 5.62
N THR A 122 -2.28 18.14 5.02
CA THR A 122 -1.85 19.48 4.56
C THR A 122 -1.43 20.36 5.72
N LEU A 123 -2.16 20.33 6.83
CA LEU A 123 -1.82 21.10 8.05
C LEU A 123 -0.53 20.55 8.68
N ALA A 124 -0.37 19.22 8.75
CA ALA A 124 0.87 18.62 9.20
C ALA A 124 2.06 19.03 8.33
N ALA A 125 1.91 18.97 7.01
CA ALA A 125 2.97 19.37 6.07
C ALA A 125 3.37 20.85 6.25
N LYS A 126 2.42 21.75 6.53
CA LYS A 126 2.70 23.15 6.85
C LYS A 126 3.39 23.32 8.21
N ALA A 127 3.02 22.51 9.20
CA ALA A 127 3.61 22.56 10.55
C ALA A 127 4.97 21.83 10.62
N ALA A 128 5.30 21.01 9.63
CA ALA A 128 6.50 20.19 9.58
C ALA A 128 7.77 21.02 9.59
N LYS A 129 8.66 20.72 10.54
CA LYS A 129 9.98 21.34 10.68
C LYS A 129 10.95 20.89 9.58
N TYR A 130 10.83 19.63 9.14
CA TYR A 130 11.79 19.00 8.25
C TYR A 130 11.26 18.85 6.82
N ASP A 131 12.18 18.59 5.89
CA ASP A 131 11.90 18.57 4.45
C ASP A 131 11.32 17.25 3.95
N TYR A 132 11.40 16.19 4.75
CA TYR A 132 10.85 14.90 4.41
C TYR A 132 9.64 14.60 5.29
N LEU A 133 8.54 14.23 4.65
CA LEU A 133 7.31 13.83 5.29
C LEU A 133 7.18 12.31 5.18
N LEU A 134 7.06 11.63 6.31
CA LEU A 134 6.83 10.18 6.37
C LEU A 134 5.47 9.93 7.03
N LEU A 135 4.53 9.40 6.25
CA LEU A 135 3.15 9.21 6.67
C LEU A 135 2.94 7.81 7.22
N THR A 136 2.19 7.75 8.31
CA THR A 136 1.60 6.52 8.84
C THR A 136 0.24 6.82 9.47
N ASP A 137 -0.59 5.80 9.66
CA ASP A 137 -1.89 5.97 10.32
C ASP A 137 -1.75 5.76 11.84
N ALA A 138 -2.69 6.30 12.62
CA ALA A 138 -2.68 6.21 14.09
C ALA A 138 -2.84 4.76 14.61
N ASP A 139 -3.45 3.88 13.80
CA ASP A 139 -3.62 2.45 14.07
C ASP A 139 -2.44 1.59 13.58
N CYS A 140 -1.32 2.22 13.22
CA CYS A 140 -0.16 1.54 12.67
C CYS A 140 1.03 1.54 13.63
N ARG A 141 1.72 0.39 13.68
CA ARG A 141 2.98 0.20 14.40
C ARG A 141 4.10 -0.13 13.40
N PRO A 142 5.24 0.60 13.42
CA PRO A 142 6.44 0.18 12.71
C PRO A 142 6.92 -1.21 13.17
N GLU A 143 7.45 -2.00 12.25
CA GLU A 143 8.02 -3.32 12.57
C GLU A 143 9.28 -3.22 13.41
N SER A 144 10.13 -2.24 13.14
CA SER A 144 11.42 -2.10 13.77
C SER A 144 11.73 -0.66 14.21
N THR A 145 12.77 -0.52 15.02
CA THR A 145 13.36 0.79 15.36
C THR A 145 14.09 1.44 14.17
N HIS A 146 14.28 0.70 13.07
CA HIS A 146 14.93 1.18 11.84
C HIS A 146 13.95 1.56 10.73
N TRP A 147 12.66 1.70 11.04
CA TRP A 147 11.65 2.03 10.04
C TRP A 147 11.91 3.38 9.36
N ILE A 148 12.22 4.43 10.13
CA ILE A 148 12.52 5.75 9.56
C ILE A 148 13.76 5.67 8.68
N SER A 149 14.87 5.10 9.17
CA SER A 149 16.11 4.98 8.40
C SER A 149 15.93 4.16 7.13
N SER A 150 15.16 3.06 7.21
CA SER A 150 14.83 2.23 6.06
C SER A 150 14.04 3.02 5.01
N MET A 151 12.98 3.74 5.40
CA MET A 151 12.18 4.54 4.48
C MET A 151 12.99 5.69 3.87
N MET A 152 13.86 6.33 4.65
CA MET A 152 14.72 7.42 4.19
C MET A 152 15.80 6.94 3.20
N SER A 153 16.21 5.69 3.25
CA SER A 153 17.13 5.10 2.26
C SER A 153 16.62 5.20 0.82
N GLY A 154 15.30 5.26 0.64
CA GLY A 154 14.66 5.47 -0.66
C GLY A 154 14.97 6.83 -1.28
N PHE A 155 15.39 7.82 -0.52
CA PHE A 155 15.79 9.15 -1.02
C PHE A 155 17.28 9.26 -1.38
N SER A 156 17.97 8.14 -1.51
CA SER A 156 19.40 8.11 -1.88
C SER A 156 19.69 8.72 -3.27
N ARG A 157 18.72 8.72 -4.17
CA ARG A 157 18.83 9.41 -5.46
C ARG A 157 18.26 10.84 -5.36
N PRO A 158 18.97 11.88 -5.85
CA PRO A 158 18.50 13.28 -5.80
C PRO A 158 17.13 13.50 -6.44
N GLU A 159 16.81 12.73 -7.50
CA GLU A 159 15.57 12.84 -8.26
C GLU A 159 14.37 12.26 -7.49
N THR A 160 14.60 11.43 -6.45
CA THR A 160 13.52 10.82 -5.71
C THR A 160 12.73 11.88 -4.95
N GLN A 161 11.43 11.91 -5.21
CA GLN A 161 10.47 12.80 -4.56
C GLN A 161 9.44 12.03 -3.73
N VAL A 162 9.19 10.76 -4.09
CA VAL A 162 8.21 9.87 -3.45
C VAL A 162 8.85 8.53 -3.15
N VAL A 163 8.62 8.01 -1.95
CA VAL A 163 9.04 6.66 -1.53
C VAL A 163 7.82 5.88 -1.09
N LEU A 164 7.65 4.72 -1.70
CA LEU A 164 6.56 3.79 -1.42
C LEU A 164 7.07 2.67 -0.51
N GLY A 165 6.42 2.49 0.63
CA GLY A 165 6.63 1.36 1.53
C GLY A 165 5.45 0.39 1.49
N PHE A 166 5.48 -0.65 2.34
CA PHE A 166 4.42 -1.65 2.48
C PHE A 166 3.81 -1.61 3.89
N GLY A 167 2.48 -1.53 3.95
CA GLY A 167 1.73 -1.63 5.20
C GLY A 167 1.02 -2.97 5.28
N ALA A 168 1.41 -3.79 6.25
CA ALA A 168 0.87 -5.12 6.51
C ALA A 168 -0.32 -5.09 7.49
N TYR A 169 -0.99 -6.21 7.63
CA TYR A 169 -1.94 -6.47 8.72
C TYR A 169 -1.44 -7.61 9.60
N PHE A 170 -1.62 -7.47 10.91
CA PHE A 170 -1.39 -8.57 11.84
C PHE A 170 -2.26 -9.78 11.51
N ARG A 171 -1.71 -10.99 11.70
CA ARG A 171 -2.48 -12.24 11.57
C ARG A 171 -3.19 -12.51 12.89
N ASP A 172 -4.51 -12.53 12.87
CA ASP A 172 -5.35 -12.84 14.04
C ASP A 172 -6.15 -14.15 13.92
N GLY A 173 -5.95 -14.88 12.81
CA GLY A 173 -6.53 -16.22 12.58
C GLY A 173 -7.94 -16.24 11.99
N GLY A 174 -8.63 -15.11 11.87
CA GLY A 174 -9.98 -15.06 11.30
C GLY A 174 -9.98 -15.16 9.77
N GLY A 175 -11.07 -15.69 9.17
CA GLY A 175 -11.22 -15.79 7.71
C GLY A 175 -11.19 -14.44 7.01
N VAL A 176 -11.80 -13.41 7.61
CA VAL A 176 -11.74 -12.02 7.11
C VAL A 176 -10.32 -11.47 7.16
N ASN A 177 -9.60 -11.75 8.25
CA ASN A 177 -8.19 -11.36 8.37
C ASN A 177 -7.33 -12.07 7.32
N HIS A 178 -7.53 -13.37 7.11
CA HIS A 178 -6.75 -14.14 6.15
C HIS A 178 -6.88 -13.59 4.72
N ILE A 179 -8.11 -13.29 4.27
CA ILE A 179 -8.34 -12.70 2.94
C ILE A 179 -7.80 -11.26 2.87
N THR A 180 -7.90 -10.48 3.95
CA THR A 180 -7.37 -9.12 4.02
C THR A 180 -5.86 -9.09 3.90
N CYS A 181 -5.17 -9.98 4.60
CA CYS A 181 -3.70 -10.11 4.52
C CYS A 181 -3.26 -10.54 3.12
N TYR A 182 -3.96 -11.50 2.50
CA TYR A 182 -3.68 -11.94 1.13
C TYR A 182 -3.89 -10.80 0.12
N ASP A 183 -5.05 -10.15 0.15
CA ASP A 183 -5.39 -9.05 -0.74
C ASP A 183 -4.39 -7.88 -0.61
N THR A 184 -3.95 -7.62 0.62
CA THR A 184 -2.91 -6.61 0.90
C THR A 184 -1.56 -7.00 0.32
N LEU A 185 -1.13 -8.25 0.50
CA LEU A 185 0.11 -8.73 -0.11
C LEU A 185 0.05 -8.66 -1.63
N PHE A 186 -1.03 -9.15 -2.24
CA PHE A 186 -1.20 -9.14 -3.70
C PHE A 186 -1.15 -7.71 -4.25
N ASN A 187 -1.93 -6.80 -3.68
CA ASN A 187 -1.94 -5.39 -4.10
C ASN A 187 -0.60 -4.71 -3.82
N GLY A 188 0.05 -5.02 -2.69
CA GLY A 188 1.38 -4.52 -2.33
C GLY A 188 2.44 -4.89 -3.35
N LEU A 189 2.55 -6.17 -3.68
CA LEU A 189 3.48 -6.64 -4.70
C LEU A 189 3.19 -6.02 -6.06
N HIS A 190 1.91 -5.81 -6.38
CA HIS A 190 1.50 -5.21 -7.65
C HIS A 190 1.89 -3.73 -7.74
N TYR A 191 1.53 -2.87 -6.75
CA TYR A 191 1.86 -1.44 -6.87
C TYR A 191 3.35 -1.18 -6.74
N MET A 192 4.04 -1.87 -5.84
CA MET A 192 5.50 -1.78 -5.70
C MET A 192 6.20 -2.28 -6.96
N GLY A 193 5.75 -3.41 -7.49
CA GLY A 193 6.28 -3.97 -8.73
C GLY A 193 6.04 -3.07 -9.94
N ALA A 194 4.87 -2.45 -10.04
CA ALA A 194 4.59 -1.46 -11.08
C ALA A 194 5.52 -0.25 -10.98
N ALA A 195 5.74 0.28 -9.76
CA ALA A 195 6.66 1.39 -9.52
C ALA A 195 8.11 1.01 -9.91
N LEU A 196 8.59 -0.15 -9.49
CA LEU A 196 9.91 -0.69 -9.87
C LEU A 196 10.07 -0.90 -11.38
N CYS A 197 8.96 -1.12 -12.08
CA CYS A 197 8.94 -1.21 -13.55
C CYS A 197 8.74 0.15 -14.24
N GLY A 198 8.80 1.27 -13.51
CA GLY A 198 8.68 2.63 -14.06
C GLY A 198 7.25 3.14 -14.19
N HIS A 199 6.27 2.45 -13.61
CA HIS A 199 4.84 2.76 -13.74
C HIS A 199 4.13 2.91 -12.38
N PRO A 200 4.60 3.78 -11.48
CA PRO A 200 3.93 3.99 -10.19
C PRO A 200 2.49 4.48 -10.42
N TYR A 201 1.55 3.95 -9.66
CA TYR A 201 0.14 4.31 -9.81
C TYR A 201 -0.58 4.53 -8.47
N MET A 202 -0.05 4.04 -7.38
CA MET A 202 -0.58 4.26 -6.02
C MET A 202 0.51 4.07 -4.97
N GLY A 203 0.23 4.54 -3.77
CA GLY A 203 0.90 4.20 -2.53
C GLY A 203 -0.13 3.92 -1.46
N VAL A 204 0.29 3.58 -0.26
CA VAL A 204 -0.58 3.38 0.91
C VAL A 204 -0.20 4.37 2.00
N GLY A 205 -1.16 5.16 2.49
CA GLY A 205 -0.93 6.21 3.50
C GLY A 205 -0.33 5.69 4.80
N ARG A 206 -0.44 4.39 5.05
CA ARG A 206 0.16 3.72 6.20
C ARG A 206 1.69 3.63 6.13
N ASN A 207 2.29 3.80 4.94
CA ASN A 207 3.75 3.73 4.76
C ASN A 207 4.17 4.41 3.45
N LEU A 208 4.15 5.75 3.48
CA LEU A 208 4.40 6.59 2.31
C LEU A 208 5.25 7.78 2.71
N ALA A 209 6.30 8.09 1.96
CA ALA A 209 7.08 9.29 2.19
C ALA A 209 7.21 10.15 0.94
N TYR A 210 7.32 11.45 1.12
CA TYR A 210 7.60 12.39 0.04
C TYR A 210 8.28 13.67 0.57
N LYS A 211 8.97 14.37 -0.32
CA LYS A 211 9.56 15.67 0.02
C LYS A 211 8.46 16.72 0.18
N LYS A 212 8.57 17.55 1.23
CA LYS A 212 7.62 18.60 1.56
C LYS A 212 7.47 19.62 0.42
N ASP A 213 8.58 20.07 -0.13
CA ASP A 213 8.56 21.05 -1.23
C ASP A 213 7.91 20.47 -2.49
N PHE A 214 8.18 19.20 -2.81
CA PHE A 214 7.51 18.51 -3.91
C PHE A 214 6.01 18.40 -3.69
N PHE A 215 5.57 18.11 -2.47
CA PHE A 215 4.14 18.08 -2.14
C PHE A 215 3.47 19.41 -2.44
N PHE A 216 4.04 20.54 -2.00
CA PHE A 216 3.47 21.86 -2.26
C PHE A 216 3.61 22.28 -3.72
N ALA A 217 4.77 22.07 -4.35
CA ALA A 217 5.00 22.41 -5.75
C ALA A 217 4.07 21.65 -6.70
N SER A 218 3.68 20.42 -6.35
CA SER A 218 2.69 19.64 -7.11
C SER A 218 1.24 20.07 -6.84
N GLY A 219 0.99 21.09 -6.02
CA GLY A 219 -0.33 21.59 -5.64
C GLY A 219 -1.00 20.79 -4.53
N GLY A 220 -0.28 19.89 -3.85
CA GLY A 220 -0.80 19.11 -2.73
C GLY A 220 -2.11 18.41 -3.07
N PHE A 221 -3.10 18.54 -2.21
CA PHE A 221 -4.43 17.97 -2.42
C PHE A 221 -5.46 18.93 -3.02
N SER A 222 -5.06 20.12 -3.50
CA SER A 222 -6.01 21.17 -3.94
C SER A 222 -7.06 20.66 -4.94
N GLN A 223 -6.66 19.84 -5.92
CA GLN A 223 -7.57 19.26 -6.91
C GLN A 223 -8.28 17.96 -6.42
N LEU A 224 -7.93 17.46 -5.24
CA LEU A 224 -8.43 16.22 -4.68
C LEU A 224 -9.29 16.44 -3.43
N MET A 225 -9.47 17.69 -2.99
CA MET A 225 -10.19 18.03 -1.75
C MET A 225 -11.65 17.60 -1.76
N THR A 226 -12.30 17.59 -2.92
CA THR A 226 -13.70 17.14 -3.09
C THR A 226 -13.86 15.63 -2.99
N GLU A 227 -12.76 14.88 -3.12
CA GLU A 227 -12.76 13.43 -3.05
C GLU A 227 -12.65 12.97 -1.60
N ARG A 228 -13.54 12.08 -1.17
CA ARG A 228 -13.53 11.57 0.20
C ARG A 228 -12.38 10.65 0.53
N ALA A 229 -11.85 9.93 -0.46
CA ALA A 229 -10.69 9.04 -0.36
C ALA A 229 -9.60 9.50 -1.35
N GLY A 230 -8.44 8.81 -1.40
CA GLY A 230 -7.38 9.08 -2.35
C GLY A 230 -6.37 10.11 -1.87
N ASP A 231 -6.16 10.20 -0.57
CA ASP A 231 -5.06 10.97 0.02
C ASP A 231 -3.69 10.35 -0.28
N ASP A 232 -3.64 9.06 -0.49
CA ASP A 232 -2.45 8.31 -0.83
C ASP A 232 -2.42 7.94 -2.32
N ASP A 233 -3.35 7.13 -2.77
CA ASP A 233 -3.34 6.54 -4.10
C ASP A 233 -3.59 7.56 -5.22
N LEU A 234 -4.58 8.47 -5.12
CA LEU A 234 -4.81 9.50 -6.14
C LEU A 234 -3.68 10.54 -6.18
N PHE A 235 -3.12 10.90 -5.02
CA PHE A 235 -1.98 11.80 -4.99
C PHE A 235 -0.80 11.17 -5.72
N VAL A 236 -0.40 9.95 -5.33
CA VAL A 236 0.69 9.24 -6.00
C VAL A 236 0.39 9.02 -7.48
N ASN A 237 -0.85 8.61 -7.83
CA ASN A 237 -1.24 8.45 -9.24
C ASN A 237 -1.01 9.71 -10.06
N ARG A 238 -1.26 10.89 -9.47
CA ARG A 238 -1.11 12.18 -10.14
C ARG A 238 0.34 12.63 -10.30
N VAL A 239 1.19 12.41 -9.28
CA VAL A 239 2.51 13.05 -9.21
C VAL A 239 3.69 12.11 -9.45
N ALA A 240 3.49 10.82 -9.22
CA ALA A 240 4.54 9.82 -9.31
C ALA A 240 4.89 9.45 -10.75
N THR A 241 6.17 9.25 -10.99
CA THR A 241 6.76 8.80 -12.26
C THR A 241 7.85 7.78 -11.97
N GLY A 242 8.26 6.99 -12.99
CA GLY A 242 9.37 6.06 -12.84
C GLY A 242 10.73 6.71 -12.53
N LYS A 243 10.85 8.03 -12.68
CA LYS A 243 12.08 8.76 -12.40
C LYS A 243 12.13 9.31 -10.98
N ASN A 244 10.97 9.76 -10.44
CA ASN A 244 10.90 10.44 -9.15
C ASN A 244 10.38 9.56 -8.01
N THR A 245 10.15 8.26 -8.26
CA THR A 245 9.56 7.34 -7.28
C THR A 245 10.48 6.17 -6.99
N GLU A 246 10.72 5.91 -5.71
CA GLU A 246 11.44 4.73 -5.22
C GLU A 246 10.51 3.84 -4.41
N VAL A 247 10.92 2.56 -4.27
CA VAL A 247 10.24 1.56 -3.46
C VAL A 247 11.21 1.02 -2.41
N VAL A 248 10.81 1.05 -1.17
CA VAL A 248 11.52 0.41 -0.07
C VAL A 248 10.80 -0.89 0.29
N VAL A 249 11.53 -2.00 0.19
CA VAL A 249 11.04 -3.34 0.47
C VAL A 249 12.03 -4.03 1.39
N SER A 250 11.89 -3.83 2.69
CA SER A 250 12.64 -4.59 3.69
C SER A 250 11.71 -4.97 4.82
N PRO A 251 11.95 -6.08 5.54
CA PRO A 251 11.17 -6.40 6.75
C PRO A 251 11.14 -5.23 7.74
N GLU A 252 12.26 -4.55 7.93
CA GLU A 252 12.41 -3.43 8.87
C GLU A 252 11.60 -2.18 8.47
N SER A 253 11.25 -2.05 7.18
CA SER A 253 10.50 -0.91 6.68
C SER A 253 8.98 -1.06 6.77
N LEU A 254 8.48 -2.18 7.26
CA LEU A 254 7.05 -2.46 7.32
C LEU A 254 6.35 -1.66 8.42
N THR A 255 5.07 -1.36 8.19
CA THR A 255 4.12 -0.96 9.22
C THR A 255 3.01 -2.00 9.34
N TRP A 256 2.51 -2.20 10.56
CA TRP A 256 1.48 -3.18 10.87
C TRP A 256 0.24 -2.49 11.41
N SER A 257 -0.92 -2.93 10.97
CA SER A 257 -2.22 -2.46 11.44
C SER A 257 -3.12 -3.66 11.75
N VAL A 258 -4.20 -3.42 12.50
CA VAL A 258 -5.22 -4.42 12.78
C VAL A 258 -6.24 -4.42 11.63
N SER A 259 -6.56 -5.60 11.11
CA SER A 259 -7.55 -5.73 10.04
C SER A 259 -8.98 -5.59 10.57
N LYS A 260 -9.92 -5.34 9.67
CA LYS A 260 -11.34 -5.43 10.03
C LYS A 260 -11.73 -6.87 10.36
N HIS A 261 -12.56 -7.06 11.39
CA HIS A 261 -12.98 -8.40 11.84
C HIS A 261 -14.27 -8.89 11.18
N SER A 262 -15.10 -7.97 10.64
CA SER A 262 -16.36 -8.34 10.00
C SER A 262 -16.27 -8.26 8.47
N TRP A 263 -17.00 -9.19 7.79
CA TRP A 263 -17.15 -9.15 6.32
C TRP A 263 -17.77 -7.84 5.84
N HIS A 264 -18.69 -7.28 6.61
CA HIS A 264 -19.34 -6.02 6.29
C HIS A 264 -18.34 -4.87 6.22
N ASP A 265 -17.50 -4.71 7.25
CA ASP A 265 -16.51 -3.63 7.33
C ASP A 265 -15.40 -3.80 6.30
N TRP A 266 -14.96 -5.05 6.08
CA TRP A 266 -14.00 -5.35 5.01
C TRP A 266 -14.55 -4.99 3.62
N LEU A 267 -15.80 -5.34 3.33
CA LEU A 267 -16.45 -4.98 2.07
C LEU A 267 -16.62 -3.45 1.93
N GLN A 268 -16.93 -2.73 3.01
CA GLN A 268 -16.98 -1.27 2.99
C GLN A 268 -15.61 -0.67 2.70
N GLN A 269 -14.57 -1.15 3.38
CA GLN A 269 -13.19 -0.70 3.16
C GLN A 269 -12.76 -0.94 1.70
N LYS A 270 -13.01 -2.13 1.17
CA LYS A 270 -12.67 -2.48 -0.22
C LYS A 270 -13.43 -1.62 -1.23
N ARG A 271 -14.73 -1.35 -1.00
CA ARG A 271 -15.51 -0.41 -1.83
C ARG A 271 -14.93 0.99 -1.82
N ARG A 272 -14.52 1.48 -0.66
CA ARG A 272 -13.87 2.79 -0.54
C ARG A 272 -12.60 2.86 -1.40
N HIS A 273 -11.73 1.85 -1.34
CA HIS A 273 -10.53 1.80 -2.17
C HIS A 273 -10.87 1.70 -3.67
N LEU A 274 -11.81 0.87 -4.06
CA LEU A 274 -12.22 0.74 -5.46
C LEU A 274 -12.92 2.00 -6.00
N SER A 275 -13.52 2.83 -5.16
CA SER A 275 -14.26 4.04 -5.60
C SER A 275 -13.36 5.10 -6.22
N VAL A 276 -12.07 5.07 -5.97
CA VAL A 276 -11.10 6.04 -6.50
C VAL A 276 -10.43 5.56 -7.80
N SER A 277 -10.40 4.26 -8.05
CA SER A 277 -9.74 3.69 -9.23
C SER A 277 -10.25 4.22 -10.59
N PRO A 278 -11.54 4.58 -10.78
CA PRO A 278 -12.01 5.21 -12.03
C PRO A 278 -11.37 6.59 -12.29
N LYS A 279 -10.81 7.22 -11.25
CA LYS A 279 -10.18 8.55 -11.32
C LYS A 279 -8.68 8.51 -11.63
N TYR A 280 -8.10 7.33 -11.68
CA TYR A 280 -6.70 7.16 -12.08
C TYR A 280 -6.46 7.63 -13.50
N ARG A 281 -5.22 8.01 -13.82
CA ARG A 281 -4.79 8.34 -15.18
C ARG A 281 -5.13 7.21 -16.16
N ALA A 282 -5.49 7.54 -17.39
CA ALA A 282 -5.92 6.56 -18.38
C ALA A 282 -4.92 5.40 -18.56
N GLY A 283 -3.62 5.71 -18.64
CA GLY A 283 -2.58 4.68 -18.73
C GLY A 283 -2.51 3.74 -17.53
N SER A 284 -2.79 4.23 -16.31
CA SER A 284 -2.87 3.39 -15.12
C SER A 284 -4.10 2.48 -15.17
N LYS A 285 -5.26 3.01 -15.55
CA LYS A 285 -6.50 2.21 -15.68
C LYS A 285 -6.35 1.06 -16.68
N VAL A 286 -5.77 1.34 -17.85
CA VAL A 286 -5.53 0.31 -18.87
C VAL A 286 -4.61 -0.79 -18.32
N ARG A 287 -3.47 -0.41 -17.73
CA ARG A 287 -2.53 -1.41 -17.16
C ARG A 287 -3.15 -2.24 -16.05
N LEU A 288 -3.92 -1.61 -15.16
CA LEU A 288 -4.62 -2.30 -14.07
C LEU A 288 -5.73 -3.22 -14.56
N GLY A 289 -6.39 -2.89 -15.69
CA GLY A 289 -7.47 -3.68 -16.28
C GLY A 289 -6.99 -4.91 -17.05
N ILE A 290 -5.77 -4.87 -17.61
CA ILE A 290 -5.27 -5.95 -18.48
C ILE A 290 -5.10 -7.27 -17.69
N GLU A 291 -4.55 -7.23 -16.48
CA GLU A 291 -4.32 -8.44 -15.69
C GLU A 291 -5.62 -9.16 -15.34
N PRO A 292 -6.64 -8.53 -14.70
CA PRO A 292 -7.88 -9.24 -14.39
C PRO A 292 -8.66 -9.66 -15.65
N LEU A 293 -8.56 -8.91 -16.75
CA LEU A 293 -9.16 -9.29 -18.03
C LEU A 293 -8.53 -10.57 -18.58
N THR A 294 -7.19 -10.62 -18.67
CA THR A 294 -6.48 -11.79 -19.20
C THR A 294 -6.63 -13.01 -18.28
N ARG A 295 -6.74 -12.81 -16.97
CA ARG A 295 -7.05 -13.85 -16.00
C ARG A 295 -8.46 -14.38 -16.21
N GLY A 296 -9.44 -13.51 -16.38
CA GLY A 296 -10.83 -13.90 -16.70
C GLY A 296 -10.92 -14.70 -18.00
N ILE A 297 -10.25 -14.24 -19.07
CA ILE A 297 -10.16 -14.97 -20.33
C ILE A 297 -9.52 -16.35 -20.15
N PHE A 298 -8.41 -16.42 -19.38
CA PHE A 298 -7.74 -17.68 -19.10
C PHE A 298 -8.68 -18.72 -18.45
N TYR A 299 -9.42 -18.32 -17.40
CA TYR A 299 -10.37 -19.20 -16.73
C TYR A 299 -11.57 -19.57 -17.62
N ALA A 300 -12.12 -18.61 -18.38
CA ALA A 300 -13.21 -18.88 -19.31
C ALA A 300 -12.81 -19.91 -20.38
N LEU A 301 -11.59 -19.81 -20.92
CA LEU A 301 -11.06 -20.76 -21.88
C LEU A 301 -10.79 -22.14 -21.26
N LEU A 302 -10.33 -22.20 -20.01
CA LEU A 302 -10.21 -23.48 -19.29
C LEU A 302 -11.57 -24.20 -19.18
N ILE A 303 -12.63 -23.46 -18.81
CA ILE A 303 -13.99 -23.99 -18.72
C ILE A 303 -14.47 -24.47 -20.10
N ALA A 304 -14.30 -23.65 -21.15
CA ALA A 304 -14.71 -24.01 -22.52
C ALA A 304 -13.98 -25.27 -23.01
N ILE A 305 -12.68 -25.39 -22.73
CA ILE A 305 -11.91 -26.60 -23.09
C ILE A 305 -12.38 -27.81 -22.25
N GLY A 306 -12.73 -27.62 -20.98
CA GLY A 306 -13.29 -28.69 -20.14
C GLY A 306 -14.59 -29.27 -20.70
N VAL A 307 -15.43 -28.42 -21.31
CA VAL A 307 -16.74 -28.84 -21.86
C VAL A 307 -16.62 -29.41 -23.28
N CYS A 308 -15.82 -28.78 -24.15
CA CYS A 308 -15.83 -29.08 -25.60
C CYS A 308 -14.47 -29.58 -26.13
N GLY A 309 -13.46 -29.75 -25.27
CA GLY A 309 -12.10 -30.08 -25.69
C GLY A 309 -11.88 -31.56 -25.96
N SER A 310 -10.83 -31.84 -26.72
CA SER A 310 -10.30 -33.20 -26.90
C SER A 310 -9.44 -33.60 -25.67
N PRO A 311 -9.14 -34.90 -25.46
CA PRO A 311 -8.26 -35.34 -24.39
C PRO A 311 -6.88 -34.64 -24.36
N ILE A 312 -6.31 -34.41 -25.53
CA ILE A 312 -5.04 -33.66 -25.66
C ILE A 312 -5.21 -32.21 -25.19
N ALA A 313 -6.33 -31.56 -25.53
CA ALA A 313 -6.62 -30.20 -25.10
C ALA A 313 -6.80 -30.12 -23.57
N TRP A 314 -7.43 -31.12 -22.95
CA TRP A 314 -7.58 -31.19 -21.48
C TRP A 314 -6.22 -31.31 -20.78
N ILE A 315 -5.35 -32.22 -21.26
CA ILE A 315 -4.01 -32.38 -20.69
C ILE A 315 -3.22 -31.09 -20.81
N THR A 316 -3.23 -30.46 -21.98
CA THR A 316 -2.52 -29.19 -22.20
C THR A 316 -3.06 -28.09 -21.30
N ALA A 317 -4.39 -27.95 -21.18
CA ALA A 317 -5.01 -26.96 -20.30
C ALA A 317 -4.66 -27.18 -18.83
N ALA A 318 -4.67 -28.43 -18.37
CA ALA A 318 -4.28 -28.80 -17.01
C ALA A 318 -2.79 -28.48 -16.72
N VAL A 319 -1.90 -28.74 -17.66
CA VAL A 319 -0.48 -28.40 -17.53
C VAL A 319 -0.28 -26.88 -17.44
N LEU A 320 -0.90 -26.10 -18.33
CA LEU A 320 -0.80 -24.64 -18.32
C LEU A 320 -1.37 -24.05 -17.01
N PHE A 321 -2.49 -24.57 -16.55
CA PHE A 321 -3.08 -24.19 -15.26
C PHE A 321 -2.15 -24.52 -14.10
N GLY A 322 -1.61 -25.74 -14.04
CA GLY A 322 -0.69 -26.17 -12.98
C GLY A 322 0.59 -25.34 -12.92
N VAL A 323 1.19 -25.04 -14.08
CA VAL A 323 2.39 -24.19 -14.16
C VAL A 323 2.08 -22.76 -13.70
N ARG A 324 0.94 -22.19 -14.13
CA ARG A 324 0.52 -20.85 -13.69
C ARG A 324 0.31 -20.81 -12.17
N LEU A 325 -0.42 -21.76 -11.62
CA LEU A 325 -0.71 -21.83 -10.19
C LEU A 325 0.57 -22.00 -9.36
N LEU A 326 1.45 -22.90 -9.78
CA LEU A 326 2.75 -23.11 -9.11
C LEU A 326 3.58 -21.83 -9.10
N MET A 327 3.67 -21.15 -10.24
CA MET A 327 4.38 -19.86 -10.34
C MET A 327 3.78 -18.81 -9.42
N GLN A 328 2.44 -18.70 -9.33
CA GLN A 328 1.76 -17.78 -8.42
C GLN A 328 2.12 -18.07 -6.97
N ILE A 329 1.97 -19.32 -6.55
CA ILE A 329 2.30 -19.76 -5.18
C ILE A 329 3.76 -19.42 -4.88
N LEU A 330 4.69 -19.80 -5.74
CA LEU A 330 6.11 -19.56 -5.53
C LEU A 330 6.44 -18.05 -5.40
N ILE A 331 5.88 -17.21 -6.26
CA ILE A 331 6.16 -15.76 -6.23
C ILE A 331 5.54 -15.12 -4.98
N LEU A 332 4.29 -15.44 -4.67
CA LEU A 332 3.58 -14.85 -3.53
C LEU A 332 4.19 -15.32 -2.19
N ASP A 333 4.37 -16.62 -2.02
CA ASP A 333 4.87 -17.18 -0.76
C ASP A 333 6.35 -16.84 -0.52
N LEU A 334 7.19 -16.87 -1.56
CA LEU A 334 8.58 -16.48 -1.42
C LEU A 334 8.72 -14.96 -1.11
N SER A 335 7.84 -14.13 -1.69
CA SER A 335 7.79 -12.70 -1.37
C SER A 335 7.31 -12.48 0.07
N ALA A 336 6.24 -13.16 0.48
CA ALA A 336 5.72 -13.12 1.84
C ALA A 336 6.79 -13.52 2.86
N TRP A 337 7.39 -14.69 2.66
CA TRP A 337 8.44 -15.21 3.56
C TRP A 337 9.61 -14.23 3.72
N ARG A 338 10.09 -13.64 2.62
CA ARG A 338 11.21 -12.68 2.66
C ARG A 338 10.86 -11.35 3.32
N MET A 339 9.60 -10.95 3.27
CA MET A 339 9.10 -9.77 3.95
C MET A 339 8.68 -10.05 5.40
N GLY A 340 8.88 -11.27 5.93
CA GLY A 340 8.43 -11.64 7.27
C GLY A 340 6.92 -11.84 7.41
N LEU A 341 6.21 -12.02 6.28
CA LEU A 341 4.76 -12.22 6.23
C LEU A 341 4.40 -13.72 6.17
N SER A 342 3.14 -14.03 6.42
CA SER A 342 2.65 -15.41 6.34
C SER A 342 2.48 -15.89 4.89
N MET A 343 2.81 -17.14 4.64
CA MET A 343 2.60 -17.82 3.37
C MET A 343 1.15 -18.30 3.22
N TYR A 344 0.72 -18.53 1.98
CA TYR A 344 -0.67 -18.85 1.63
C TYR A 344 -0.85 -20.23 1.00
N GLY A 345 0.20 -20.81 0.36
CA GLY A 345 0.17 -22.11 -0.26
C GLY A 345 -0.99 -22.27 -1.24
N LEU A 346 -1.72 -23.38 -1.12
CA LEU A 346 -2.86 -23.70 -2.01
C LEU A 346 -4.05 -22.72 -1.86
N SER A 347 -4.14 -21.94 -0.78
CA SER A 347 -5.20 -20.93 -0.65
C SER A 347 -5.11 -19.81 -1.70
N VAL A 348 -3.94 -19.65 -2.34
CA VAL A 348 -3.76 -18.78 -3.50
C VAL A 348 -4.79 -19.07 -4.60
N LEU A 349 -5.05 -20.35 -4.90
CA LEU A 349 -6.04 -20.75 -5.90
C LEU A 349 -7.44 -20.18 -5.60
N TRP A 350 -7.87 -20.31 -4.34
CA TRP A 350 -9.17 -19.81 -3.92
C TRP A 350 -9.29 -18.29 -4.09
N TYR A 351 -8.26 -17.57 -3.64
CA TYR A 351 -8.26 -16.10 -3.74
C TYR A 351 -8.08 -15.59 -5.16
N ASP A 352 -7.35 -16.31 -6.00
CA ASP A 352 -7.18 -15.96 -7.42
C ASP A 352 -8.52 -16.00 -8.21
N ILE A 353 -9.45 -16.84 -7.79
CA ILE A 353 -10.79 -16.92 -8.36
C ILE A 353 -11.76 -15.93 -7.69
N CYS A 354 -11.82 -15.92 -6.35
CA CYS A 354 -12.85 -15.21 -5.61
C CYS A 354 -12.65 -13.69 -5.59
N LEU A 355 -11.41 -13.19 -5.40
CA LEU A 355 -11.17 -11.75 -5.26
C LEU A 355 -11.49 -10.92 -6.50
N PRO A 356 -11.19 -11.37 -7.74
CA PRO A 356 -11.62 -10.66 -8.94
C PRO A 356 -13.14 -10.60 -9.09
N LEU A 357 -13.83 -11.70 -8.75
CA LEU A 357 -15.30 -11.75 -8.80
C LEU A 357 -15.93 -10.78 -7.80
N VAL A 358 -15.40 -10.74 -6.57
CA VAL A 358 -15.81 -9.78 -5.55
C VAL A 358 -15.53 -8.34 -6.00
N SER A 359 -14.37 -8.07 -6.57
CA SER A 359 -14.00 -6.74 -7.08
C SER A 359 -14.87 -6.32 -8.24
N LEU A 360 -15.15 -7.22 -9.18
CA LEU A 360 -16.06 -6.99 -10.33
C LEU A 360 -17.48 -6.70 -9.85
N TYR A 361 -18.01 -7.52 -8.94
CA TYR A 361 -19.32 -7.27 -8.33
C TYR A 361 -19.39 -5.89 -7.66
N MET A 362 -18.35 -5.49 -6.94
CA MET A 362 -18.31 -4.18 -6.31
C MET A 362 -18.30 -3.03 -7.34
N LEU A 363 -17.50 -3.14 -8.39
CA LEU A 363 -17.43 -2.12 -9.45
C LEU A 363 -18.78 -1.97 -10.17
N ILE A 364 -19.43 -3.07 -10.51
CA ILE A 364 -20.75 -3.06 -11.18
C ILE A 364 -21.84 -2.53 -10.25
N SER A 365 -21.80 -2.85 -8.96
CA SER A 365 -22.82 -2.45 -7.98
C SER A 365 -22.69 -1.00 -7.49
N GLN A 366 -21.57 -0.32 -7.73
CA GLN A 366 -21.34 1.07 -7.27
C GLN A 366 -22.40 2.08 -7.79
N PRO A 367 -22.76 2.11 -9.09
CA PRO A 367 -23.72 3.09 -9.61
C PRO A 367 -25.12 2.96 -9.04
N PHE A 368 -25.50 1.76 -8.57
CA PHE A 368 -26.87 1.44 -8.12
C PHE A 368 -27.08 1.67 -6.61
N ARG A 369 -26.07 2.06 -5.87
CA ARG A 369 -26.19 2.26 -4.41
C ARG A 369 -26.16 3.73 -4.04
N ARG A 370 -27.08 4.11 -3.12
CA ARG A 370 -27.09 5.44 -2.50
C ARG A 370 -25.74 5.75 -1.86
N LYS A 371 -25.30 7.02 -1.94
CA LYS A 371 -24.04 7.52 -1.37
C LYS A 371 -23.81 6.95 0.05
N ILE A 372 -22.68 6.30 0.22
CA ILE A 372 -22.26 5.77 1.53
C ILE A 372 -22.21 6.95 2.50
N LYS A 373 -23.03 6.90 3.57
CA LYS A 373 -22.88 7.83 4.71
C LYS A 373 -21.65 7.38 5.49
N TRP A 374 -20.82 8.33 5.81
CA TRP A 374 -19.64 8.17 6.68
C TRP A 374 -20.03 8.48 8.10
#